data_7b1e1fa35931d59ac0605aa0c52690e2
#
_entry.id   7b1e1fa35931d59ac0605aa0c52690e2
#
_cell.length_a   1.000
_cell.length_b   1.000
_cell.length_c   1.000
_cell.angle_alpha   90.00
_cell.angle_beta   90.00
_cell.angle_gamma   90.00
#
_symmetry.space_group_name_H-M   'P 1'
#
loop_
_entity.id
_entity.type
_entity.pdbx_description
1 polymer ?
#
loop_
_entity_poly.entity_id
_entity_poly.type
_entity_poly.pdbx_seq_one_letter_code
_entity_poly.pdbx_strand_id
1 'polypeptide(L)'
;MKKTAKVRARAKSLGIYLAHEIHPGTAAMCADDFRFLVRICDGDQTLTVNADPSHCWEGEDWETRFRKVGDRVYGCHVKNFVIRPGLALRQMAPDWPARAMQFTDLPSGDLNLSRYAEMLIHIGYPQRYCQLVGTKTAPMVVEAESAYLDLDVTSANGIAFVKNHLCFPIAGGSFEKGMGA
;
A
#
# COMPACT_ATOMS: atom_id res chain seq x y z
N MET A 1 -18.54 13.50 6.99
CA MET A 1 -17.49 14.54 6.84
C MET A 1 -17.44 15.54 7.99
N LYS A 2 -18.56 16.09 8.50
CA LYS A 2 -18.54 17.00 9.68
C LYS A 2 -17.85 16.37 10.91
N LYS A 3 -18.04 15.06 11.15
CA LYS A 3 -17.45 14.36 12.30
C LYS A 3 -15.91 14.30 12.27
N THR A 4 -15.27 14.27 11.10
CA THR A 4 -13.81 14.20 10.96
C THR A 4 -13.14 15.57 10.83
N ALA A 5 -13.90 16.65 10.67
CA ALA A 5 -13.37 17.99 10.43
C ALA A 5 -12.43 18.46 11.57
N LYS A 6 -12.80 18.20 12.83
CA LYS A 6 -11.98 18.57 14.00
C LYS A 6 -10.65 17.79 14.01
N VAL A 7 -10.70 16.49 13.68
CA VAL A 7 -9.51 15.62 13.64
C VAL A 7 -8.56 16.10 12.52
N ARG A 8 -9.09 16.38 11.33
CA ARG A 8 -8.31 16.89 10.20
C ARG A 8 -7.69 18.27 10.52
N ALA A 9 -8.47 19.20 11.09
CA ALA A 9 -7.97 20.48 11.49
C ALA A 9 -6.82 20.37 12.52
N ARG A 10 -6.97 19.45 13.49
CA ARG A 10 -5.92 19.19 14.47
C ARG A 10 -4.70 18.54 13.84
N ALA A 11 -4.86 17.54 12.99
CA ALA A 11 -3.76 16.92 12.24
C ALA A 11 -2.98 17.97 11.45
N LYS A 12 -3.69 18.82 10.69
CA LYS A 12 -3.09 19.91 9.93
C LYS A 12 -2.30 20.89 10.80
N SER A 13 -2.84 21.27 11.97
CA SER A 13 -2.15 22.20 12.89
C SER A 13 -0.88 21.62 13.50
N LEU A 14 -0.73 20.31 13.49
CA LEU A 14 0.42 19.56 14.00
C LEU A 14 1.36 19.06 12.89
N GLY A 15 1.07 19.36 11.62
CA GLY A 15 1.84 18.81 10.50
C GLY A 15 1.71 17.30 10.33
N ILE A 16 0.62 16.71 10.84
CA ILE A 16 0.35 15.27 10.75
C ILE A 16 -0.45 14.98 9.49
N TYR A 17 -0.03 13.97 8.75
CA TYR A 17 -0.70 13.45 7.57
C TYR A 17 -1.52 12.22 7.95
N LEU A 18 -2.75 12.16 7.44
CA LEU A 18 -3.69 11.08 7.71
C LEU A 18 -3.68 10.13 6.51
N ALA A 19 -2.85 9.12 6.59
CA ALA A 19 -2.73 8.13 5.52
C ALA A 19 -3.91 7.15 5.55
N HIS A 20 -4.82 7.32 4.59
CA HIS A 20 -6.00 6.48 4.45
C HIS A 20 -5.66 5.23 3.64
N GLU A 21 -6.00 4.08 4.15
CA GLU A 21 -5.95 2.84 3.39
C GLU A 21 -7.24 2.70 2.58
N ILE A 22 -7.11 2.58 1.26
CA ILE A 22 -8.25 2.33 0.37
C ILE A 22 -8.61 0.86 0.48
N HIS A 23 -9.68 0.57 1.21
CA HIS A 23 -10.00 -0.77 1.70
C HIS A 23 -11.49 -1.08 1.52
N PRO A 24 -11.86 -2.32 1.11
CA PRO A 24 -13.25 -2.75 1.06
C PRO A 24 -13.95 -2.55 2.41
N GLY A 25 -15.19 -2.03 2.37
CA GLY A 25 -15.98 -1.75 3.58
C GLY A 25 -15.64 -0.44 4.30
N THR A 26 -14.74 0.38 3.77
CA THR A 26 -14.43 1.72 4.30
C THR A 26 -15.11 2.83 3.47
N ALA A 27 -14.86 4.09 3.83
CA ALA A 27 -15.39 5.26 3.12
C ALA A 27 -14.72 5.48 1.74
N ALA A 28 -13.60 4.83 1.47
CA ALA A 28 -12.98 4.79 0.15
C ALA A 28 -12.60 3.35 -0.18
N MET A 29 -13.32 2.73 -1.11
CA MET A 29 -13.08 1.36 -1.57
C MET A 29 -12.26 1.31 -2.86
N CYS A 30 -12.20 2.43 -3.58
CA CYS A 30 -11.45 2.59 -4.81
C CYS A 30 -10.79 3.97 -4.89
N ALA A 31 -9.95 4.17 -5.91
CA ALA A 31 -9.26 5.44 -6.12
C ALA A 31 -10.23 6.62 -6.31
N ASP A 32 -11.34 6.40 -7.01
CA ASP A 32 -12.31 7.46 -7.30
C ASP A 32 -13.06 7.88 -6.03
N ASP A 33 -13.35 6.95 -5.11
CA ASP A 33 -13.90 7.26 -3.79
C ASP A 33 -12.93 8.14 -2.99
N PHE A 34 -11.65 7.77 -2.96
CA PHE A 34 -10.64 8.57 -2.27
C PHE A 34 -10.51 9.97 -2.87
N ARG A 35 -10.49 10.09 -4.20
CA ARG A 35 -10.49 11.38 -4.89
C ARG A 35 -11.74 12.19 -4.58
N PHE A 36 -12.89 11.54 -4.46
CA PHE A 36 -14.12 12.19 -4.01
C PHE A 36 -13.98 12.70 -2.57
N LEU A 37 -13.44 11.89 -1.64
CA LEU A 37 -13.18 12.31 -0.25
C LEU A 37 -12.28 13.55 -0.20
N VAL A 38 -11.20 13.57 -0.96
CA VAL A 38 -10.29 14.73 -1.04
C VAL A 38 -11.05 15.96 -1.52
N ARG A 39 -11.87 15.83 -2.58
CA ARG A 39 -12.66 16.94 -3.15
C ARG A 39 -13.65 17.53 -2.14
N ILE A 40 -14.42 16.70 -1.44
CA ILE A 40 -15.40 17.18 -0.44
C ILE A 40 -14.75 17.65 0.87
N CYS A 41 -13.44 17.51 0.98
CA CYS A 41 -12.62 18.09 2.05
C CYS A 41 -11.77 19.26 1.54
N ASP A 42 -12.22 19.97 0.50
CA ASP A 42 -11.59 21.17 -0.04
C ASP A 42 -10.12 20.94 -0.45
N GLY A 43 -9.80 19.75 -0.95
CA GLY A 43 -8.44 19.41 -1.38
C GLY A 43 -7.44 19.24 -0.25
N ASP A 44 -7.89 19.01 0.98
CA ASP A 44 -7.04 18.92 2.18
C ASP A 44 -5.80 18.07 1.92
N GLN A 45 -4.63 18.69 2.01
CA GLN A 45 -3.34 18.06 1.71
C GLN A 45 -2.91 17.04 2.79
N THR A 46 -3.51 17.08 3.97
CA THR A 46 -3.24 16.12 5.04
C THR A 46 -3.92 14.77 4.82
N LEU A 47 -4.88 14.70 3.88
CA LEU A 47 -5.48 13.44 3.44
C LEU A 47 -4.56 12.78 2.41
N THR A 48 -3.91 11.72 2.84
CA THR A 48 -2.94 10.96 2.05
C THR A 48 -3.35 9.49 1.96
N VAL A 49 -2.59 8.69 1.23
CA VAL A 49 -2.85 7.26 1.03
C VAL A 49 -1.74 6.45 1.65
N ASN A 50 -2.11 5.42 2.40
CA ASN A 50 -1.29 4.26 2.68
C ASN A 50 -1.59 3.22 1.59
N ALA A 51 -0.63 2.98 0.71
CA ALA A 51 -0.82 2.08 -0.42
C ALA A 51 -0.75 0.62 0.04
N ASP A 52 -1.81 -0.13 -0.22
CA ASP A 52 -1.85 -1.58 -0.04
C ASP A 52 -2.42 -2.24 -1.30
N PRO A 53 -1.62 -3.03 -2.04
CA PRO A 53 -2.08 -3.67 -3.27
C PRO A 53 -3.00 -4.86 -3.00
N SER A 54 -2.99 -5.42 -1.79
CA SER A 54 -3.75 -6.62 -1.45
C SER A 54 -5.27 -6.41 -1.40
N HIS A 55 -5.71 -5.16 -1.32
CA HIS A 55 -7.13 -4.78 -1.34
C HIS A 55 -7.66 -4.41 -2.72
N CYS A 56 -6.91 -4.71 -3.79
CA CYS A 56 -7.24 -4.36 -5.17
C CYS A 56 -7.63 -5.56 -6.06
N TRP A 57 -7.81 -6.74 -5.49
CA TRP A 57 -8.11 -7.94 -6.27
C TRP A 57 -9.55 -7.99 -6.81
N GLU A 58 -10.43 -7.12 -6.30
CA GLU A 58 -11.81 -6.97 -6.74
C GLU A 58 -12.06 -5.61 -7.35
N GLY A 59 -12.51 -5.59 -8.59
CA GLY A 59 -13.11 -4.42 -9.23
C GLY A 59 -12.14 -3.30 -9.64
N GLU A 60 -10.97 -3.20 -9.07
CA GLU A 60 -9.98 -2.22 -9.48
C GLU A 60 -8.56 -2.81 -9.40
N ASP A 61 -7.86 -2.77 -10.52
CA ASP A 61 -6.45 -3.12 -10.61
C ASP A 61 -5.57 -2.15 -9.79
N TRP A 62 -4.63 -2.71 -9.01
CA TRP A 62 -3.78 -1.93 -8.11
C TRP A 62 -2.86 -0.94 -8.83
N GLU A 63 -2.38 -1.28 -10.04
CA GLU A 63 -1.57 -0.33 -10.82
C GLU A 63 -2.39 0.89 -11.23
N THR A 64 -3.61 0.66 -11.70
CA THR A 64 -4.56 1.72 -12.04
C THR A 64 -4.90 2.57 -10.82
N ARG A 65 -5.17 1.91 -9.68
CA ARG A 65 -5.44 2.60 -8.41
C ARG A 65 -4.30 3.54 -8.05
N PHE A 66 -3.07 3.03 -7.98
CA PHE A 66 -1.94 3.85 -7.52
C PHE A 66 -1.48 4.89 -8.54
N ARG A 67 -1.71 4.69 -9.83
CA ARG A 67 -1.55 5.77 -10.82
C ARG A 67 -2.53 6.93 -10.55
N LYS A 68 -3.78 6.63 -10.22
CA LYS A 68 -4.80 7.65 -9.95
C LYS A 68 -4.53 8.44 -8.66
N VAL A 69 -4.00 7.82 -7.61
CA VAL A 69 -3.81 8.46 -6.30
C VAL A 69 -2.34 8.65 -5.93
N GLY A 70 -1.42 8.39 -6.86
CA GLY A 70 0.02 8.33 -6.59
C GLY A 70 0.61 9.60 -6.01
N ASP A 71 0.09 10.77 -6.37
CA ASP A 71 0.47 12.06 -5.81
C ASP A 71 0.14 12.21 -4.31
N ARG A 72 -0.71 11.33 -3.78
CA ARG A 72 -1.16 11.30 -2.39
C ARG A 72 -0.61 10.11 -1.59
N VAL A 73 0.21 9.24 -2.18
CA VAL A 73 0.80 8.11 -1.46
C VAL A 73 1.97 8.58 -0.59
N TYR A 74 1.83 8.41 0.72
CA TYR A 74 2.81 8.78 1.75
C TYR A 74 3.13 7.64 2.71
N GLY A 75 2.55 6.48 2.51
CA GLY A 75 2.83 5.26 3.23
C GLY A 75 2.59 4.06 2.33
N CYS A 76 3.13 2.90 2.69
CA CYS A 76 2.80 1.66 2.02
C CYS A 76 2.83 0.47 2.96
N HIS A 77 1.92 -0.46 2.72
CA HIS A 77 1.98 -1.82 3.22
C HIS A 77 2.54 -2.75 2.14
N VAL A 78 3.28 -3.75 2.58
CA VAL A 78 3.70 -4.87 1.76
C VAL A 78 2.99 -6.10 2.32
N LYS A 79 2.03 -6.59 1.56
CA LYS A 79 1.14 -7.68 1.91
C LYS A 79 0.85 -8.50 0.67
N ASN A 80 0.61 -9.78 0.82
CA ASN A 80 0.32 -10.64 -0.30
C ASN A 80 -0.90 -11.54 -0.04
N PHE A 81 -1.47 -12.07 -1.10
CA PHE A 81 -2.60 -12.99 -1.05
C PHE A 81 -2.51 -14.03 -2.16
N VAL A 82 -3.27 -15.10 -2.00
CA VAL A 82 -3.54 -16.09 -3.06
C VAL A 82 -5.01 -16.06 -3.44
N ILE A 83 -5.31 -16.28 -4.72
CA ILE A 83 -6.66 -16.48 -5.22
C ILE A 83 -6.90 -17.97 -5.42
N ARG A 84 -7.94 -18.49 -4.78
CA ARG A 84 -8.36 -19.88 -4.88
C ARG A 84 -9.60 -20.00 -5.74
N PRO A 85 -9.47 -20.44 -7.00
CA PRO A 85 -10.61 -20.64 -7.90
C PRO A 85 -11.62 -21.62 -7.30
N GLY A 86 -12.89 -21.34 -7.49
CA GLY A 86 -13.99 -22.23 -7.03
C GLY A 86 -14.46 -21.99 -5.60
N LEU A 87 -13.77 -21.13 -4.81
CA LEU A 87 -14.28 -20.69 -3.52
C LEU A 87 -15.15 -19.44 -3.66
N ALA A 88 -15.91 -19.15 -2.61
CA ALA A 88 -16.79 -17.98 -2.58
C ALA A 88 -16.00 -16.69 -2.75
N LEU A 89 -16.45 -15.83 -3.66
CA LEU A 89 -15.89 -14.50 -3.81
C LEU A 89 -16.12 -13.72 -2.52
N ARG A 90 -15.02 -13.32 -1.96
CA ARG A 90 -14.87 -12.38 -0.91
C ARG A 90 -15.71 -12.45 0.34
N GLN A 91 -16.07 -11.30 0.76
CA GLN A 91 -16.80 -10.92 1.95
C GLN A 91 -18.13 -11.66 2.20
N MET A 92 -18.61 -12.37 1.21
CA MET A 92 -19.82 -13.21 1.34
C MET A 92 -19.57 -14.48 2.16
N ALA A 93 -18.32 -14.92 2.25
CA ALA A 93 -17.95 -16.07 3.07
C ALA A 93 -17.59 -15.60 4.50
N PRO A 94 -18.22 -16.17 5.55
CA PRO A 94 -17.96 -15.77 6.93
C PRO A 94 -16.54 -16.11 7.38
N ASP A 95 -16.00 -17.22 6.92
CA ASP A 95 -14.70 -17.74 7.33
C ASP A 95 -13.61 -17.53 6.29
N TRP A 96 -12.41 -17.17 6.72
CA TRP A 96 -11.25 -17.01 5.86
C TRP A 96 -10.97 -18.19 4.94
N PRO A 97 -10.96 -19.45 5.43
CA PRO A 97 -10.70 -20.60 4.58
C PRO A 97 -11.70 -20.80 3.44
N ALA A 98 -12.92 -20.28 3.57
CA ALA A 98 -13.96 -20.37 2.57
C ALA A 98 -13.92 -19.27 1.51
N ARG A 99 -13.07 -18.25 1.68
CA ARG A 99 -12.93 -17.14 0.74
C ARG A 99 -12.02 -17.48 -0.42
N ALA A 100 -12.33 -16.96 -1.60
CA ALA A 100 -11.46 -17.10 -2.77
C ALA A 100 -10.12 -16.39 -2.54
N MET A 101 -10.12 -15.17 -1.97
CA MET A 101 -8.92 -14.46 -1.60
C MET A 101 -8.54 -14.78 -0.16
N GLN A 102 -7.30 -15.17 0.03
CA GLN A 102 -6.74 -15.51 1.34
C GLN A 102 -5.35 -14.89 1.48
N PHE A 103 -5.14 -14.14 2.56
CA PHE A 103 -3.82 -13.58 2.83
C PHE A 103 -2.81 -14.68 3.14
N THR A 104 -1.59 -14.47 2.71
CA THR A 104 -0.47 -15.41 2.89
C THR A 104 0.82 -14.64 3.17
N ASP A 105 1.91 -15.37 3.46
CA ASP A 105 3.23 -14.76 3.56
C ASP A 105 3.69 -14.20 2.20
N LEU A 106 4.60 -13.21 2.24
CA LEU A 106 4.96 -12.43 1.05
C LEU A 106 5.49 -13.28 -0.12
N PRO A 107 6.38 -14.29 0.10
CA PRO A 107 6.93 -15.07 -1.00
C PRO A 107 5.93 -16.01 -1.67
N SER A 108 4.80 -16.32 -1.01
CA SER A 108 3.86 -17.38 -1.46
C SER A 108 2.61 -16.84 -2.14
N GLY A 109 2.49 -15.54 -2.32
CA GLY A 109 1.28 -14.94 -2.87
C GLY A 109 1.32 -14.65 -4.37
N ASP A 110 0.18 -14.29 -4.91
CA ASP A 110 -0.04 -14.05 -6.35
C ASP A 110 0.35 -12.63 -6.80
N LEU A 111 0.53 -11.68 -5.86
CA LEU A 111 0.97 -10.33 -6.21
C LEU A 111 2.45 -10.30 -6.60
N ASN A 112 2.75 -9.66 -7.71
CA ASN A 112 4.11 -9.33 -8.07
C ASN A 112 4.61 -8.14 -7.25
N LEU A 113 5.21 -8.42 -6.09
CA LEU A 113 5.68 -7.39 -5.16
C LEU A 113 6.88 -6.60 -5.68
N SER A 114 7.70 -7.17 -6.57
CA SER A 114 8.77 -6.40 -7.23
C SER A 114 8.19 -5.31 -8.11
N ARG A 115 7.16 -5.62 -8.90
CA ARG A 115 6.46 -4.64 -9.71
C ARG A 115 5.72 -3.59 -8.86
N TYR A 116 5.22 -4.00 -7.69
CA TYR A 116 4.65 -3.04 -6.73
C TYR A 116 5.71 -2.07 -6.20
N ALA A 117 6.90 -2.55 -5.84
CA ALA A 117 8.00 -1.70 -5.42
C ALA A 117 8.43 -0.71 -6.51
N GLU A 118 8.53 -1.16 -7.77
CA GLU A 118 8.77 -0.30 -8.93
C GLU A 118 7.69 0.78 -9.09
N MET A 119 6.42 0.41 -8.89
CA MET A 119 5.30 1.37 -8.94
C MET A 119 5.43 2.44 -7.85
N LEU A 120 5.79 2.07 -6.61
CA LEU A 120 6.01 3.03 -5.53
C LEU A 120 7.10 4.05 -5.87
N ILE A 121 8.17 3.62 -6.54
CA ILE A 121 9.23 4.49 -7.05
C ILE A 121 8.67 5.40 -8.15
N HIS A 122 7.98 4.82 -9.13
CA HIS A 122 7.42 5.55 -10.27
C HIS A 122 6.46 6.67 -9.86
N ILE A 123 5.58 6.42 -8.88
CA ILE A 123 4.68 7.44 -8.35
C ILE A 123 5.36 8.41 -7.37
N GLY A 124 6.65 8.26 -7.11
CA GLY A 124 7.44 9.17 -6.29
C GLY A 124 7.19 9.05 -4.77
N TYR A 125 6.71 7.90 -4.28
CA TYR A 125 6.47 7.69 -2.86
C TYR A 125 7.73 7.90 -2.00
N PRO A 126 8.90 7.29 -2.33
CA PRO A 126 10.08 7.42 -1.49
C PRO A 126 10.52 8.88 -1.32
N GLN A 127 10.51 9.64 -2.42
CA GLN A 127 10.93 11.04 -2.41
C GLN A 127 10.01 11.90 -1.56
N ARG A 128 8.68 11.74 -1.72
CA ARG A 128 7.70 12.51 -0.92
C ARG A 128 7.79 12.19 0.56
N TYR A 129 7.90 10.90 0.90
CA TYR A 129 8.07 10.51 2.30
C TYR A 129 9.34 11.10 2.91
N CYS A 130 10.48 10.97 2.23
CA CYS A 130 11.76 11.48 2.70
C CYS A 130 11.74 13.01 2.87
N GLN A 131 11.12 13.74 1.95
CA GLN A 131 10.96 15.20 2.05
C GLN A 131 10.09 15.58 3.24
N LEU A 132 9.00 14.85 3.49
CA LEU A 132 8.08 15.13 4.58
C LEU A 132 8.71 14.89 5.95
N VAL A 133 9.42 13.75 6.10
CA VAL A 133 9.91 13.28 7.41
C VAL A 133 11.35 13.72 7.68
N GLY A 134 12.08 14.16 6.65
CA GLY A 134 13.49 14.55 6.78
C GLY A 134 14.45 13.36 6.85
N THR A 135 14.07 12.21 6.28
CA THR A 135 14.88 10.99 6.24
C THR A 135 15.49 10.74 4.86
N LYS A 136 16.47 9.83 4.79
CA LYS A 136 17.09 9.42 3.52
C LYS A 136 16.42 8.20 2.89
N THR A 137 15.56 7.51 3.64
CA THR A 137 14.89 6.28 3.23
C THR A 137 13.42 6.32 3.58
N ALA A 138 12.59 5.76 2.73
CA ALA A 138 11.17 5.55 2.98
C ALA A 138 10.94 4.10 3.44
N PRO A 139 10.05 3.86 4.40
CA PRO A 139 9.79 2.52 4.89
C PRO A 139 8.96 1.71 3.90
N MET A 140 9.16 0.41 3.91
CA MET A 140 8.24 -0.59 3.39
C MET A 140 7.71 -1.39 4.58
N VAL A 141 6.45 -1.17 4.94
CA VAL A 141 5.86 -1.76 6.15
C VAL A 141 5.27 -3.12 5.81
N VAL A 142 5.83 -4.18 6.39
CA VAL A 142 5.25 -5.52 6.25
C VAL A 142 4.00 -5.61 7.11
N GLU A 143 2.86 -5.85 6.49
CA GLU A 143 1.63 -6.20 7.17
C GLU A 143 1.48 -7.72 7.16
N ALA A 144 1.81 -8.33 8.30
CA ALA A 144 1.81 -9.77 8.44
C ALA A 144 0.40 -10.28 8.70
N GLU A 145 -0.22 -10.83 7.68
CA GLU A 145 -1.47 -11.61 7.77
C GLU A 145 -1.29 -12.90 6.99
N SER A 146 -1.72 -14.01 7.56
CA SER A 146 -1.74 -15.28 6.87
C SER A 146 -2.92 -16.12 7.35
N ALA A 147 -3.61 -16.76 6.41
CA ALA A 147 -4.63 -17.75 6.72
C ALA A 147 -4.04 -19.11 7.16
N TYR A 148 -2.73 -19.31 7.02
CA TYR A 148 -2.07 -20.61 7.13
C TYR A 148 -0.90 -20.67 8.10
N LEU A 149 -0.22 -19.54 8.32
CA LEU A 149 1.01 -19.48 9.11
C LEU A 149 0.80 -18.62 10.34
N ASP A 150 1.57 -18.93 11.37
CA ASP A 150 1.68 -18.10 12.57
C ASP A 150 2.19 -16.69 12.22
N LEU A 151 1.76 -15.67 12.99
CA LEU A 151 2.12 -14.28 12.74
C LEU A 151 3.62 -14.01 12.88
N ASP A 152 4.30 -14.69 13.83
CA ASP A 152 5.73 -14.48 14.01
C ASP A 152 6.51 -15.03 12.82
N VAL A 153 6.09 -16.20 12.29
CA VAL A 153 6.66 -16.80 11.08
C VAL A 153 6.41 -15.92 9.88
N THR A 154 5.16 -15.47 9.70
CA THR A 154 4.77 -14.58 8.58
C THR A 154 5.55 -13.28 8.62
N SER A 155 5.71 -12.68 9.80
CA SER A 155 6.47 -11.44 10.00
C SER A 155 7.95 -11.63 9.67
N ALA A 156 8.57 -12.70 10.18
CA ALA A 156 9.98 -12.99 9.92
C ALA A 156 10.25 -13.22 8.42
N ASN A 157 9.41 -14.04 7.78
CA ASN A 157 9.48 -14.29 6.34
C ASN A 157 9.29 -13.01 5.52
N GLY A 158 8.32 -12.19 5.91
CA GLY A 158 8.02 -10.92 5.24
C GLY A 158 9.17 -9.93 5.32
N ILE A 159 9.76 -9.76 6.50
CA ILE A 159 10.92 -8.89 6.70
C ILE A 159 12.13 -9.38 5.89
N ALA A 160 12.39 -10.69 5.90
CA ALA A 160 13.48 -11.28 5.12
C ALA A 160 13.25 -11.07 3.62
N PHE A 161 12.03 -11.30 3.14
CA PHE A 161 11.66 -11.09 1.74
C PHE A 161 11.87 -9.63 1.31
N VAL A 162 11.34 -8.67 2.06
CA VAL A 162 11.50 -7.24 1.75
C VAL A 162 12.97 -6.85 1.69
N LYS A 163 13.77 -7.25 2.68
CA LYS A 163 15.21 -6.94 2.71
C LYS A 163 15.97 -7.52 1.54
N ASN A 164 15.66 -8.74 1.14
CA ASN A 164 16.42 -9.46 0.13
C ASN A 164 15.96 -9.19 -1.31
N HIS A 165 14.70 -8.78 -1.50
CA HIS A 165 14.10 -8.71 -2.83
C HIS A 165 13.51 -7.35 -3.19
N LEU A 166 13.16 -6.49 -2.22
CA LEU A 166 12.48 -5.23 -2.49
C LEU A 166 13.29 -4.00 -2.03
N CYS A 167 14.24 -4.17 -1.11
CA CYS A 167 15.14 -3.09 -0.70
C CYS A 167 16.39 -3.11 -1.57
N PHE A 168 16.41 -2.30 -2.59
CA PHE A 168 17.61 -2.09 -3.40
C PHE A 168 18.42 -0.95 -2.80
N PRO A 169 19.72 -1.15 -2.47
CA PRO A 169 20.58 -0.02 -2.21
C PRO A 169 20.57 0.86 -3.46
N ILE A 170 20.29 2.14 -3.32
CA ILE A 170 20.54 3.10 -4.39
C ILE A 170 22.06 3.19 -4.52
N ALA A 171 22.64 2.27 -5.25
CA ALA A 171 23.99 2.44 -5.75
C ALA A 171 23.95 3.70 -6.60
N GLY A 172 24.71 4.73 -6.23
CA GLY A 172 24.74 6.02 -6.91
C GLY A 172 25.33 5.94 -8.31
N GLY A 173 24.75 5.12 -9.17
CA GLY A 173 25.04 4.97 -10.57
C GLY A 173 23.80 5.18 -11.40
N SER A 174 23.81 6.14 -12.31
CA SER A 174 22.82 6.18 -13.37
C SER A 174 22.94 4.91 -14.22
N PHE A 175 21.87 4.51 -14.87
CA PHE A 175 21.87 3.45 -15.89
C PHE A 175 23.03 3.61 -16.89
N GLU A 176 23.34 4.84 -17.27
CA GLU A 176 24.44 5.19 -18.18
C GLU A 176 25.83 4.80 -17.65
N LYS A 177 26.07 4.94 -16.32
CA LYS A 177 27.33 4.46 -15.73
C LYS A 177 27.47 2.93 -15.75
N GLY A 178 26.36 2.21 -15.69
CA GLY A 178 26.33 0.75 -15.82
C GLY A 178 26.53 0.25 -17.24
N MET A 179 26.35 1.11 -18.25
CA MET A 179 26.52 0.80 -19.66
C MET A 179 27.95 1.09 -20.19
N GLY A 180 28.87 1.50 -19.33
CA GLY A 180 30.26 1.67 -19.69
C GLY A 180 30.57 2.93 -20.52
N ALA A 181 29.75 3.97 -20.36
CA ALA A 181 30.04 5.29 -20.95
C ALA A 181 30.95 6.12 -20.04
#